data_826a82b1d6560afa5cba2c6fb94b3edf
#
_entry.id   826a82b1d6560afa5cba2c6fb94b3edf
#
_cell.length_a   1.000
_cell.length_b   1.000
_cell.length_c   1.000
_cell.angle_alpha   90.00
_cell.angle_beta   90.00
_cell.angle_gamma   90.00
#
_symmetry.space_group_name_H-M   'P 1'
#
loop_
_entity.id
_entity.type
_entity.pdbx_description
1 polymer ?
#
loop_
_entity_poly.entity_id
_entity_poly.type
_entity_poly.pdbx_seq_one_letter_code
_entity_poly.pdbx_strand_id
1 'polypeptide(L)'
;MNTENYLNHPTFGLLYRVCVLEDHQEVFSTLYAQRLFFLVTTGTIGLKFEPISRSEVRLLLEHRLRMLRRIGQSQNYDQLQAILQRMFQ
;
A
#
# COMPACT_ATOMS: atom_id res chain seq x y z
N MET A 1 -6.22 -10.71 -14.45
CA MET A 1 -5.87 -10.17 -13.14
C MET A 1 -4.64 -9.30 -13.24
N ASN A 2 -4.70 -8.15 -12.66
CA ASN A 2 -3.57 -7.24 -12.68
C ASN A 2 -2.61 -7.59 -11.55
N THR A 3 -1.38 -7.95 -11.92
CA THR A 3 -0.35 -8.28 -10.94
C THR A 3 0.79 -7.28 -10.95
N GLU A 4 0.55 -6.09 -11.51
CA GLU A 4 1.58 -5.08 -11.57
C GLU A 4 1.96 -4.62 -10.18
N ASN A 5 3.27 -4.71 -9.90
CA ASN A 5 3.84 -4.24 -8.65
C ASN A 5 4.41 -2.84 -8.75
N TYR A 6 4.38 -2.25 -9.95
CA TYR A 6 4.99 -0.96 -10.23
C TYR A 6 4.04 -0.07 -10.99
N LEU A 7 4.09 1.22 -10.68
CA LEU A 7 3.35 2.26 -11.41
C LEU A 7 4.29 3.41 -11.69
N ASN A 8 4.06 4.11 -12.79
CA ASN A 8 4.79 5.33 -13.11
C ASN A 8 3.98 6.55 -12.69
N HIS A 9 4.60 7.40 -11.88
CA HIS A 9 4.01 8.67 -11.50
C HIS A 9 4.65 9.78 -12.34
N PRO A 10 3.86 10.73 -12.87
CA PRO A 10 4.42 11.76 -13.77
C PRO A 10 5.48 12.63 -13.11
N THR A 11 5.42 12.83 -11.80
CA THR A 11 6.37 13.67 -11.09
C THR A 11 7.46 12.87 -10.39
N PHE A 12 7.08 11.76 -9.74
CA PHE A 12 7.98 11.03 -8.85
C PHE A 12 8.56 9.76 -9.46
N GLY A 13 8.25 9.49 -10.70
CA GLY A 13 8.82 8.35 -11.40
C GLY A 13 8.22 7.03 -10.96
N LEU A 14 9.06 6.01 -10.89
CA LEU A 14 8.60 4.66 -10.61
C LEU A 14 8.24 4.47 -9.15
N LEU A 15 7.03 3.97 -8.92
CA LEU A 15 6.54 3.60 -7.59
C LEU A 15 6.41 2.08 -7.51
N TYR A 16 6.63 1.51 -6.32
CA TYR A 16 6.38 0.10 -6.12
C TYR A 16 5.29 -0.10 -5.09
N ARG A 17 4.55 -1.21 -5.25
CA ARG A 17 3.44 -1.52 -4.35
C ARG A 17 3.95 -2.05 -3.03
N VAL A 18 3.51 -1.42 -1.95
CA VAL A 18 3.79 -1.86 -0.59
C VAL A 18 2.79 -2.93 -0.16
N CYS A 19 1.51 -2.64 -0.36
CA CYS A 19 0.46 -3.58 0.02
C CYS A 19 -0.85 -3.24 -0.68
N VAL A 20 -1.73 -4.23 -0.70
CA VAL A 20 -3.11 -4.08 -1.17
C VAL A 20 -4.01 -3.88 0.04
N LEU A 21 -4.84 -2.86 -0.03
CA LEU A 21 -5.93 -2.65 0.93
C LEU A 21 -7.21 -3.16 0.30
N GLU A 22 -8.34 -2.86 0.91
CA GLU A 22 -9.63 -3.21 0.32
C GLU A 22 -10.15 -2.08 -0.58
N ASP A 23 -11.24 -2.35 -1.32
CA ASP A 23 -11.96 -1.35 -2.12
C ASP A 23 -11.10 -0.66 -3.17
N HIS A 24 -10.33 -1.47 -3.91
CA HIS A 24 -9.53 -0.96 -5.03
C HIS A 24 -8.47 0.04 -4.59
N GLN A 25 -8.00 -0.07 -3.37
CA GLN A 25 -6.97 0.80 -2.83
C GLN A 25 -5.69 0.03 -2.59
N GLU A 26 -4.57 0.67 -2.89
CA GLU A 26 -3.24 0.11 -2.69
C GLU A 26 -2.32 1.19 -2.16
N VAL A 27 -1.30 0.79 -1.42
CA VAL A 27 -0.27 1.71 -0.95
C VAL A 27 0.97 1.50 -1.81
N PHE A 28 1.48 2.58 -2.38
CA PHE A 28 2.71 2.60 -3.17
C PHE A 28 3.73 3.51 -2.53
N SER A 29 4.99 3.26 -2.84
CA SER A 29 6.11 4.06 -2.34
C SER A 29 7.09 4.32 -3.46
N THR A 30 7.79 5.47 -3.38
CA THR A 30 8.90 5.75 -4.28
C THR A 30 10.05 4.79 -4.01
N LEU A 31 10.86 4.53 -5.05
CA LEU A 31 11.99 3.61 -4.93
C LEU A 31 13.23 4.24 -4.31
N TYR A 32 13.31 5.55 -4.29
CA TYR A 32 14.55 6.24 -3.93
C TYR A 32 14.55 6.76 -2.51
N ALA A 33 15.69 7.26 -2.06
CA ALA A 33 16.05 7.46 -0.67
C ALA A 33 15.05 8.24 0.17
N GLN A 34 14.39 9.23 -0.38
CA GLN A 34 13.33 9.93 0.33
C GLN A 34 12.01 9.29 -0.05
N ARG A 35 11.63 8.33 0.74
CA ARG A 35 10.42 7.57 0.46
C ARG A 35 9.18 8.41 0.69
N LEU A 36 8.46 8.61 -0.38
CA LEU A 36 7.13 9.18 -0.33
C LEU A 36 6.13 8.05 -0.52
N PHE A 37 4.98 8.18 0.13
CA PHE A 37 3.94 7.17 0.07
C PHE A 37 2.69 7.74 -0.60
N PHE A 38 2.00 6.86 -1.32
CA PHE A 38 0.79 7.23 -2.02
C PHE A 38 -0.29 6.20 -1.79
N LEU A 39 -1.49 6.69 -1.49
CA LEU A 39 -2.68 5.85 -1.53
C LEU A 39 -3.20 5.91 -2.97
N VAL A 40 -3.22 4.77 -3.62
CA VAL A 40 -3.64 4.68 -5.03
C VAL A 40 -5.00 4.02 -5.07
N THR A 41 -5.97 4.73 -5.61
CA THR A 41 -7.33 4.23 -5.76
C THR A 41 -7.62 4.02 -7.24
N THR A 42 -8.09 2.83 -7.57
CA THR A 42 -8.51 2.51 -8.93
C THR A 42 -10.00 2.79 -9.08
N GLY A 43 -10.34 3.68 -9.99
CA GLY A 43 -11.73 4.01 -10.26
C GLY A 43 -12.11 3.71 -11.70
N THR A 44 -13.36 4.02 -12.05
CA THR A 44 -13.86 3.78 -13.39
C THR A 44 -13.18 4.66 -14.43
N ILE A 45 -12.66 5.81 -14.01
CA ILE A 45 -12.01 6.76 -14.91
C ILE A 45 -10.49 6.75 -14.77
N GLY A 46 -9.92 5.81 -14.02
CA GLY A 46 -8.48 5.66 -13.91
C GLY A 46 -7.98 5.65 -12.49
N LEU A 47 -6.70 5.96 -12.33
CA LEU A 47 -6.03 5.91 -11.04
C LEU A 47 -6.02 7.29 -10.39
N LYS A 48 -6.24 7.29 -9.08
CA LYS A 48 -6.08 8.48 -8.25
C LYS A 48 -4.92 8.26 -7.30
N PHE A 49 -3.96 9.18 -7.30
CA PHE A 49 -2.79 9.14 -6.42
C PHE A 49 -2.96 10.19 -5.34
N GLU A 50 -2.92 9.75 -4.09
CA GLU A 50 -3.06 10.65 -2.96
C GLU A 50 -1.84 10.51 -2.06
N PRO A 51 -1.03 11.59 -1.89
CA PRO A 51 0.11 11.52 -1.00
C PRO A 51 -0.35 11.30 0.43
N ILE A 52 0.32 10.38 1.13
CA ILE A 52 0.03 10.12 2.53
C ILE A 52 1.32 10.06 3.31
N SER A 53 1.24 10.39 4.60
CA SER A 53 2.39 10.38 5.48
C SER A 53 2.76 8.96 5.88
N ARG A 54 3.99 8.80 6.36
CA ARG A 54 4.44 7.52 6.91
C ARG A 54 3.55 7.07 8.06
N SER A 55 3.11 7.99 8.92
CA SER A 55 2.21 7.67 10.02
C SER A 55 0.85 7.17 9.52
N GLU A 56 0.35 7.78 8.46
CA GLU A 56 -0.90 7.34 7.86
C GLU A 56 -0.78 5.95 7.25
N VAL A 57 0.36 5.65 6.62
CA VAL A 57 0.62 4.31 6.10
C VAL A 57 0.53 3.29 7.24
N ARG A 58 1.19 3.58 8.35
CA ARG A 58 1.17 2.69 9.50
C ARG A 58 -0.25 2.42 9.99
N LEU A 59 -1.04 3.47 10.12
CA LEU A 59 -2.43 3.33 10.56
C LEU A 59 -3.25 2.49 9.58
N LEU A 60 -3.07 2.71 8.30
CA LEU A 60 -3.78 1.95 7.27
C LEU A 60 -3.40 0.47 7.31
N LEU A 61 -2.12 0.17 7.46
CA LEU A 61 -1.66 -1.21 7.54
C LEU A 61 -2.15 -1.90 8.80
N GLU A 62 -2.12 -1.21 9.93
CA GLU A 62 -2.62 -1.75 11.18
C GLU A 62 -4.12 -2.04 11.11
N HIS A 63 -4.87 -1.13 10.50
CA HIS A 63 -6.31 -1.34 10.30
C HIS A 63 -6.56 -2.57 9.43
N ARG A 64 -5.81 -2.68 8.32
CA ARG A 64 -5.96 -3.83 7.42
C ARG A 64 -5.61 -5.14 8.11
N LEU A 65 -4.59 -5.15 8.96
CA LEU A 65 -4.23 -6.33 9.74
C LEU A 65 -5.39 -6.78 10.64
N ARG A 66 -6.03 -5.83 11.32
CA ARG A 66 -7.18 -6.17 12.17
C ARG A 66 -8.32 -6.78 11.35
N MET A 67 -8.56 -6.25 10.16
CA MET A 67 -9.60 -6.78 9.28
C MET A 67 -9.27 -8.19 8.81
N LEU A 68 -8.02 -8.43 8.39
CA LEU A 68 -7.59 -9.75 7.94
C LEU A 68 -7.72 -10.79 9.05
N ARG A 69 -7.36 -10.39 10.27
CA ARG A 69 -7.50 -11.28 11.43
C ARG A 69 -8.96 -11.62 11.68
N ARG A 70 -9.83 -10.63 11.60
CA ARG A 70 -11.26 -10.82 11.86
C ARG A 70 -11.90 -11.78 10.87
N ILE A 71 -11.51 -11.69 9.59
CA ILE A 71 -12.08 -12.56 8.57
C ILE A 71 -11.33 -13.88 8.39
N GLY A 72 -10.29 -14.09 9.19
CA GLY A 72 -9.60 -15.38 9.21
C GLY A 72 -8.61 -15.63 8.08
N GLN A 73 -8.12 -14.58 7.42
CA GLN A 73 -7.14 -14.73 6.34
C GLN A 73 -5.73 -14.68 6.89
N SER A 74 -5.31 -15.79 7.51
CA SER A 74 -4.05 -15.83 8.24
C SER A 74 -2.82 -15.67 7.36
N GLN A 75 -2.83 -16.20 6.15
CA GLN A 75 -1.69 -16.06 5.25
C GLN A 75 -1.48 -14.61 4.83
N ASN A 76 -2.55 -13.93 4.48
CA ASN A 76 -2.47 -12.51 4.12
C ASN A 76 -2.08 -11.67 5.33
N TYR A 77 -2.57 -12.03 6.51
CA TYR A 77 -2.18 -11.37 7.75
C TYR A 77 -0.68 -11.46 7.97
N ASP A 78 -0.12 -12.66 7.85
CA ASP A 78 1.31 -12.87 8.10
C ASP A 78 2.18 -12.10 7.12
N GLN A 79 1.78 -12.06 5.87
CA GLN A 79 2.51 -11.32 4.84
C GLN A 79 2.51 -9.82 5.13
N LEU A 80 1.36 -9.28 5.48
CA LEU A 80 1.25 -7.85 5.77
C LEU A 80 1.96 -7.49 7.06
N GLN A 81 1.90 -8.35 8.06
CA GLN A 81 2.61 -8.12 9.32
C GLN A 81 4.12 -8.05 9.09
N ALA A 82 4.66 -8.90 8.24
CA ALA A 82 6.08 -8.87 7.91
C ALA A 82 6.47 -7.55 7.23
N ILE A 83 5.61 -7.04 6.35
CA ILE A 83 5.84 -5.75 5.70
C ILE A 83 5.85 -4.63 6.74
N LEU A 84 4.85 -4.63 7.62
CA LEU A 84 4.74 -3.60 8.66
C LEU A 84 5.97 -3.58 9.56
N GLN A 85 6.44 -4.75 9.97
CA GLN A 85 7.63 -4.85 10.82
C GLN A 85 8.86 -4.31 10.12
N ARG A 86 9.05 -4.62 8.84
CA ARG A 86 10.21 -4.11 8.10
C ARG A 86 10.18 -2.60 7.94
N MET A 87 8.99 -2.05 7.73
CA MET A 87 8.87 -0.62 7.46
C MET A 87 8.99 0.23 8.72
N PHE A 88 8.56 -0.28 9.86
CA PHE A 88 8.37 0.53 11.06
C PHE A 88 9.16 0.03 12.27
N GLN A 89 10.24 -0.65 11.99
CA GLN A 89 11.18 -1.02 13.05
C GLN A 89 12.06 0.14 13.43
#